data_b55357e7d656233164b72c72782aadcb
#
_entry.id   b55357e7d656233164b72c72782aadcb
#
_cell.length_a   1.000
_cell.length_b   1.000
_cell.length_c   1.000
_cell.angle_alpha   90.00
_cell.angle_beta   90.00
_cell.angle_gamma   90.00
#
_symmetry.space_group_name_H-M   'P 1'
#
loop_
_entity.id
_entity.type
_entity.pdbx_description
1 polymer ?
#
loop_
_entity_poly.entity_id
_entity_poly.type
_entity_poly.pdbx_seq_one_letter_code
_entity_poly.pdbx_strand_id
1 'polypeptide(L)'
;MSHKQFIYYWQKWLLPTLVRAVVIICLTVGVLGILGSTAPMSNAQLLSTSKGIQDKQTPLKSTALNATVYHSPDCNCCGGWIDHLKAQGFQITDFSTPDIETVKQKYNVPDNLSSCHTAIINGYVIEGHVPADDIKRLLQEKPNVAGLSVPQMPVGTPGMEMGNRKDPFSVFSFDHKNSVAVFNKYPSS
;
A
#
# COMPACT_ATOMS: atom_id res chain seq x y z
N MET A 1 6.11 32.60 -25.16
CA MET A 1 6.31 31.17 -24.84
C MET A 1 7.81 30.95 -24.67
N SER A 2 8.26 30.52 -23.48
CA SER A 2 9.68 30.36 -23.15
C SER A 2 10.24 29.09 -23.79
N HIS A 3 11.48 29.16 -24.28
CA HIS A 3 12.25 28.09 -24.93
C HIS A 3 12.24 26.75 -24.12
N LYS A 4 12.06 26.80 -22.80
CA LYS A 4 11.97 25.64 -21.91
C LYS A 4 10.65 24.86 -22.02
N GLN A 5 9.55 25.50 -22.42
CA GLN A 5 8.27 24.81 -22.63
C GLN A 5 8.25 24.03 -23.95
N PHE A 6 8.98 24.46 -24.96
CA PHE A 6 9.04 23.80 -26.27
C PHE A 6 9.78 22.44 -26.18
N ILE A 7 10.86 22.36 -25.39
CA ILE A 7 11.63 21.11 -25.19
C ILE A 7 10.84 20.07 -24.41
N TYR A 8 10.02 20.51 -23.43
CA TYR A 8 9.20 19.60 -22.62
C TYR A 8 8.09 18.89 -23.44
N TYR A 9 7.47 19.60 -24.40
CA TYR A 9 6.44 19.01 -25.28
C TYR A 9 7.04 18.09 -26.34
N TRP A 10 8.24 18.35 -26.83
CA TRP A 10 8.93 17.53 -27.82
C TRP A 10 9.34 16.17 -27.27
N GLN A 11 9.78 16.11 -26.02
CA GLN A 11 10.20 14.88 -25.37
C GLN A 11 9.03 13.94 -25.03
N LYS A 12 7.82 14.48 -24.87
CA LYS A 12 6.63 13.70 -24.45
C LYS A 12 5.92 12.99 -25.63
N TRP A 13 6.15 13.44 -26.87
CA TRP A 13 5.41 12.93 -28.04
C TRP A 13 6.24 12.07 -29.01
N LEU A 14 7.55 12.19 -29.04
CA LEU A 14 8.41 11.48 -30.00
C LEU A 14 8.97 10.14 -29.47
N LEU A 15 9.16 9.99 -28.16
CA LEU A 15 9.68 8.73 -27.58
C LEU A 15 8.75 7.51 -27.69
N PRO A 16 7.42 7.63 -27.57
CA PRO A 16 6.54 6.45 -27.70
C PRO A 16 6.38 5.93 -29.13
N THR A 17 6.67 6.72 -30.16
CA THR A 17 6.51 6.29 -31.56
C THR A 17 7.70 5.47 -32.07
N LEU A 18 8.91 5.73 -31.60
CA LEU A 18 10.11 4.96 -31.96
C LEU A 18 10.15 3.57 -31.32
N VAL A 19 9.65 3.45 -30.09
CA VAL A 19 9.59 2.14 -29.38
C VAL A 19 8.54 1.21 -30.01
N ARG A 20 7.44 1.75 -30.57
CA ARG A 20 6.42 0.95 -31.28
C ARG A 20 6.89 0.38 -32.61
N ALA A 21 7.79 1.06 -33.31
CA ALA A 21 8.33 0.60 -34.60
C ALA A 21 9.30 -0.60 -34.45
N VAL A 22 10.05 -0.68 -33.35
CA VAL A 22 11.02 -1.76 -33.11
C VAL A 22 10.32 -3.07 -32.71
N VAL A 23 9.20 -3.01 -31.98
CA VAL A 23 8.45 -4.21 -31.56
C VAL A 23 7.74 -4.91 -32.71
N ILE A 24 7.31 -4.16 -33.76
CA ILE A 24 6.63 -4.75 -34.93
C ILE A 24 7.60 -5.51 -35.85
N ILE A 25 8.88 -5.14 -35.90
CA ILE A 25 9.87 -5.79 -36.77
C ILE A 25 10.36 -7.13 -36.19
N CYS A 26 10.30 -7.33 -34.86
CA CYS A 26 10.70 -8.59 -34.24
C CYS A 26 9.67 -9.71 -34.31
N LEU A 27 8.40 -9.42 -34.65
CA LEU A 27 7.32 -10.41 -34.68
C LEU A 27 7.09 -11.05 -36.06
N THR A 28 7.80 -10.62 -37.13
CA THR A 28 7.57 -11.12 -38.49
C THR A 28 8.63 -12.12 -39.00
N VAL A 29 9.69 -12.45 -38.22
CA VAL A 29 10.78 -13.34 -38.67
C VAL A 29 10.76 -14.72 -38.02
N GLY A 30 9.79 -15.05 -37.18
CA GLY A 30 9.76 -16.26 -36.34
C GLY A 30 8.82 -17.40 -36.74
N VAL A 31 8.34 -17.47 -37.98
CA VAL A 31 7.47 -18.60 -38.41
C VAL A 31 7.97 -19.18 -39.73
N LEU A 32 8.97 -20.02 -39.69
CA LEU A 32 9.19 -21.09 -40.70
C LEU A 32 10.18 -22.13 -40.15
N GLY A 33 9.69 -23.37 -40.04
CA GLY A 33 10.54 -24.56 -39.94
C GLY A 33 10.42 -25.33 -38.64
N ILE A 34 9.61 -26.37 -38.63
CA ILE A 34 10.09 -27.78 -38.50
C ILE A 34 8.86 -28.70 -38.62
N LEU A 35 8.78 -29.33 -39.80
CA LEU A 35 8.01 -30.57 -40.01
C LEU A 35 8.96 -31.77 -39.80
N GLY A 36 8.52 -32.78 -39.06
CA GLY A 36 9.01 -34.13 -39.27
C GLY A 36 9.70 -34.80 -38.10
N SER A 37 9.02 -35.70 -37.43
CA SER A 37 9.48 -37.11 -37.28
C SER A 37 8.50 -37.88 -36.37
N THR A 38 7.82 -38.83 -37.00
CA THR A 38 7.09 -39.95 -36.39
C THR A 38 8.05 -41.09 -36.04
N ALA A 39 7.85 -41.75 -34.86
CA ALA A 39 8.09 -43.17 -34.63
C ALA A 39 8.09 -43.56 -33.13
N PRO A 40 8.00 -44.87 -32.73
CA PRO A 40 6.74 -45.49 -32.41
C PRO A 40 6.65 -45.91 -30.91
N MET A 41 5.47 -46.33 -30.54
CA MET A 41 5.10 -46.90 -29.25
C MET A 41 5.97 -48.12 -28.87
N SER A 42 6.43 -48.15 -27.60
CA SER A 42 6.76 -49.42 -26.96
C SER A 42 6.21 -49.43 -25.55
N ASN A 43 5.47 -50.51 -25.31
CA ASN A 43 4.77 -50.86 -24.08
C ASN A 43 5.71 -51.21 -22.92
N ALA A 44 5.10 -51.10 -21.73
CA ALA A 44 5.37 -51.82 -20.49
C ALA A 44 6.26 -51.09 -19.47
N GLN A 45 5.71 -50.66 -18.36
CA GLN A 45 5.69 -51.39 -17.10
C GLN A 45 5.06 -50.58 -15.98
N LEU A 46 4.01 -51.16 -15.43
CA LEU A 46 3.45 -50.82 -14.12
C LEU A 46 4.50 -51.09 -13.05
N LEU A 47 4.94 -50.03 -12.36
CA LEU A 47 5.52 -50.14 -11.04
C LEU A 47 5.09 -48.95 -10.22
N SER A 48 4.20 -49.22 -9.31
CA SER A 48 3.75 -48.34 -8.24
C SER A 48 4.97 -47.86 -7.44
N THR A 49 5.25 -46.57 -7.48
CA THR A 49 6.02 -45.93 -6.44
C THR A 49 5.30 -44.63 -6.08
N SER A 50 4.57 -44.70 -4.99
CA SER A 50 4.01 -43.54 -4.30
C SER A 50 5.17 -42.69 -3.82
N LYS A 51 5.66 -41.80 -4.68
CA LYS A 51 6.62 -40.74 -4.26
C LYS A 51 5.79 -39.51 -3.97
N GLY A 52 5.76 -39.18 -2.68
CA GLY A 52 5.05 -38.03 -2.13
C GLY A 52 5.22 -36.78 -2.99
N ILE A 53 4.07 -36.22 -3.36
CA ILE A 53 3.97 -34.86 -3.86
C ILE A 53 4.36 -33.99 -2.68
N GLN A 54 5.64 -33.64 -2.58
CA GLN A 54 6.04 -32.50 -1.79
C GLN A 54 5.48 -31.29 -2.52
N ASP A 55 4.31 -30.86 -2.06
CA ASP A 55 3.81 -29.51 -2.33
C ASP A 55 4.94 -28.54 -1.94
N LYS A 56 5.66 -28.09 -2.94
CA LYS A 56 6.59 -26.99 -2.81
C LYS A 56 5.74 -25.75 -2.61
N GLN A 57 5.22 -25.58 -1.37
CA GLN A 57 4.66 -24.32 -0.94
C GLN A 57 5.77 -23.28 -1.12
N THR A 58 5.71 -22.60 -2.24
CA THR A 58 6.44 -21.36 -2.41
C THR A 58 5.96 -20.47 -1.26
N PRO A 59 6.84 -20.02 -0.34
CA PRO A 59 6.40 -19.10 0.70
C PRO A 59 5.81 -17.90 -0.03
N LEU A 60 4.50 -17.66 0.16
CA LEU A 60 3.88 -16.40 -0.17
C LEU A 60 4.81 -15.35 0.47
N LYS A 61 5.51 -14.59 -0.35
CA LYS A 61 6.34 -13.48 0.07
C LYS A 61 5.44 -12.57 0.88
N SER A 62 5.46 -12.74 2.20
CA SER A 62 4.83 -11.82 3.13
C SER A 62 5.41 -10.46 2.80
N THR A 63 4.64 -9.64 2.10
CA THR A 63 5.05 -8.26 1.84
C THR A 63 5.05 -7.62 3.22
N ALA A 64 6.23 -7.42 3.78
CA ALA A 64 6.39 -6.82 5.09
C ALA A 64 5.59 -5.51 5.10
N LEU A 65 4.66 -5.38 6.05
CA LEU A 65 3.83 -4.18 6.23
C LEU A 65 4.70 -3.10 6.89
N ASN A 66 5.50 -2.40 6.09
CA ASN A 66 6.38 -1.35 6.59
C ASN A 66 5.61 -0.05 6.80
N ALA A 67 5.76 0.56 7.97
CA ALA A 67 5.19 1.84 8.32
C ALA A 67 6.28 2.80 8.81
N THR A 68 6.32 4.01 8.25
CA THR A 68 7.14 5.11 8.77
C THR A 68 6.22 6.05 9.52
N VAL A 69 6.44 6.23 10.81
CA VAL A 69 5.58 7.03 11.70
C VAL A 69 6.32 8.30 12.13
N TYR A 70 5.67 9.44 12.03
CA TYR A 70 6.15 10.74 12.47
C TYR A 70 5.23 11.26 13.57
N HIS A 71 5.79 11.68 14.71
CA HIS A 71 5.03 12.25 15.84
C HIS A 71 5.84 13.29 16.60
N SER A 72 5.12 14.14 17.36
CA SER A 72 5.78 15.05 18.31
C SER A 72 6.47 14.26 19.46
N PRO A 73 7.62 14.71 19.99
CA PRO A 73 8.24 14.13 21.19
C PRO A 73 7.30 14.10 22.40
N ASP A 74 6.33 15.03 22.44
CA ASP A 74 5.37 15.14 23.54
C ASP A 74 4.09 14.27 23.35
N CYS A 75 4.03 13.47 22.27
CA CYS A 75 2.88 12.65 21.96
C CYS A 75 2.84 11.36 22.79
N ASN A 76 2.21 11.39 23.95
CA ASN A 76 2.17 10.25 24.87
C ASN A 76 1.31 9.07 24.34
N CYS A 77 0.30 9.32 23.51
CA CYS A 77 -0.59 8.28 22.97
C CYS A 77 -0.04 7.59 21.73
N CYS A 78 0.89 8.22 21.01
CA CYS A 78 1.44 7.71 19.75
C CYS A 78 2.14 6.35 19.94
N GLY A 79 2.82 6.15 21.07
CA GLY A 79 3.46 4.87 21.41
C GLY A 79 2.47 3.71 21.48
N GLY A 80 1.30 3.92 22.08
CA GLY A 80 0.24 2.90 22.15
C GLY A 80 -0.28 2.48 20.77
N TRP A 81 -0.46 3.43 19.85
CA TRP A 81 -0.83 3.11 18.48
C TRP A 81 0.28 2.38 17.70
N ILE A 82 1.53 2.79 17.88
CA ILE A 82 2.69 2.09 17.30
C ILE A 82 2.74 0.64 17.79
N ASP A 83 2.53 0.39 19.08
CA ASP A 83 2.52 -0.98 19.64
C ASP A 83 1.33 -1.79 19.13
N HIS A 84 0.15 -1.17 18.94
CA HIS A 84 -0.97 -1.80 18.27
C HIS A 84 -0.60 -2.25 16.85
N LEU A 85 0.04 -1.43 16.05
CA LEU A 85 0.47 -1.81 14.70
C LEU A 85 1.51 -2.93 14.72
N LYS A 86 2.51 -2.87 15.62
CA LYS A 86 3.51 -3.95 15.78
C LYS A 86 2.84 -5.28 16.12
N ALA A 87 1.88 -5.29 17.06
CA ALA A 87 1.10 -6.49 17.42
C ALA A 87 0.31 -7.04 16.22
N GLN A 88 -0.05 -6.20 15.27
CA GLN A 88 -0.75 -6.55 14.04
C GLN A 88 0.17 -6.91 12.85
N GLY A 89 1.49 -7.03 13.10
CA GLY A 89 2.48 -7.50 12.12
C GLY A 89 3.14 -6.40 11.29
N PHE A 90 2.97 -5.12 11.64
CA PHE A 90 3.67 -4.03 10.98
C PHE A 90 5.10 -3.88 11.49
N GLN A 91 6.02 -3.60 10.58
CA GLN A 91 7.38 -3.19 10.90
C GLN A 91 7.44 -1.66 10.93
N ILE A 92 7.78 -1.10 12.08
CA ILE A 92 7.70 0.34 12.31
C ILE A 92 9.09 0.97 12.27
N THR A 93 9.22 2.03 11.47
CA THR A 93 10.29 3.01 11.58
C THR A 93 9.69 4.26 12.21
N ASP A 94 10.17 4.61 13.39
CA ASP A 94 9.62 5.66 14.25
C ASP A 94 10.51 6.90 14.23
N PHE A 95 9.92 8.07 13.95
CA PHE A 95 10.58 9.37 13.92
C PHE A 95 9.87 10.37 14.81
N SER A 96 10.51 10.69 15.92
CA SER A 96 10.10 11.82 16.75
C SER A 96 10.62 13.13 16.14
N THR A 97 9.73 14.11 15.95
CA THR A 97 10.08 15.43 15.40
C THR A 97 9.28 16.54 16.06
N PRO A 98 9.93 17.66 16.46
CA PRO A 98 9.21 18.82 16.99
C PRO A 98 8.38 19.54 15.92
N ASP A 99 8.64 19.29 14.65
CA ASP A 99 7.99 19.95 13.51
C ASP A 99 7.06 18.98 12.75
N ILE A 100 6.09 18.43 13.48
CA ILE A 100 5.10 17.51 12.91
C ILE A 100 4.20 18.18 11.86
N GLU A 101 3.98 19.50 12.00
CA GLU A 101 3.15 20.25 11.05
C GLU A 101 3.78 20.33 9.65
N THR A 102 5.10 20.49 9.56
CA THR A 102 5.81 20.42 8.28
C THR A 102 5.66 19.03 7.63
N VAL A 103 5.64 17.95 8.44
CA VAL A 103 5.38 16.60 7.93
C VAL A 103 3.97 16.49 7.36
N LYS A 104 2.96 16.99 8.08
CA LYS A 104 1.56 16.98 7.60
C LYS A 104 1.39 17.75 6.30
N GLN A 105 1.98 18.93 6.20
CA GLN A 105 1.99 19.74 4.98
C GLN A 105 2.66 19.02 3.81
N LYS A 106 3.83 18.40 4.04
CA LYS A 106 4.55 17.61 3.04
C LYS A 106 3.71 16.50 2.44
N TYR A 107 2.89 15.85 3.25
CA TYR A 107 2.04 14.74 2.82
C TYR A 107 0.60 15.16 2.49
N ASN A 108 0.32 16.47 2.46
CA ASN A 108 -0.99 17.05 2.15
C ASN A 108 -2.11 16.48 3.03
N VAL A 109 -1.87 16.37 4.34
CA VAL A 109 -2.92 16.02 5.30
C VAL A 109 -3.91 17.20 5.37
N PRO A 110 -5.22 16.99 5.14
CA PRO A 110 -6.19 18.06 5.27
C PRO A 110 -6.30 18.53 6.72
N ASP A 111 -6.33 19.85 6.95
CA ASP A 111 -6.35 20.44 8.29
C ASP A 111 -7.51 19.90 9.16
N ASN A 112 -8.70 19.74 8.57
CA ASN A 112 -9.88 19.21 9.25
C ASN A 112 -9.83 17.70 9.54
N LEU A 113 -8.84 17.00 9.02
CA LEU A 113 -8.57 15.58 9.29
C LEU A 113 -7.30 15.35 10.10
N SER A 114 -6.60 16.42 10.50
CA SER A 114 -5.37 16.35 11.28
C SER A 114 -5.59 15.72 12.66
N SER A 115 -4.60 14.97 13.13
CA SER A 115 -4.57 14.29 14.43
C SER A 115 -3.16 14.40 15.05
N CYS A 116 -2.78 13.50 15.95
CA CYS A 116 -1.54 13.62 16.74
C CYS A 116 -0.27 13.10 16.03
N HIS A 117 -0.39 12.24 15.03
CA HIS A 117 0.73 11.68 14.27
C HIS A 117 0.35 11.38 12.83
N THR A 118 1.36 11.28 11.98
CA THR A 118 1.22 10.94 10.56
C THR A 118 2.10 9.73 10.25
N ALA A 119 1.55 8.71 9.61
CA ALA A 119 2.32 7.57 9.14
C ALA A 119 2.23 7.41 7.63
N ILE A 120 3.28 6.83 7.03
CA ILE A 120 3.31 6.48 5.62
C ILE A 120 3.43 4.97 5.50
N ILE A 121 2.45 4.35 4.87
CA ILE A 121 2.36 2.91 4.71
C ILE A 121 2.08 2.59 3.24
N ASN A 122 3.05 2.01 2.56
CA ASN A 122 2.94 1.64 1.14
C ASN A 122 2.45 2.80 0.23
N GLY A 123 2.87 4.02 0.53
CA GLY A 123 2.52 5.24 -0.20
C GLY A 123 1.23 5.93 0.26
N TYR A 124 0.41 5.29 1.10
CA TYR A 124 -0.75 5.92 1.73
C TYR A 124 -0.37 6.70 2.97
N VAL A 125 -1.07 7.80 3.19
CA VAL A 125 -0.99 8.60 4.42
C VAL A 125 -1.99 8.04 5.43
N ILE A 126 -1.54 7.75 6.63
CA ILE A 126 -2.37 7.32 7.75
C ILE A 126 -2.24 8.36 8.86
N GLU A 127 -3.33 9.05 9.15
CA GLU A 127 -3.37 10.16 10.09
C GLU A 127 -4.12 9.76 11.35
N GLY A 128 -3.45 9.86 12.50
CA GLY A 128 -4.02 9.54 13.80
C GLY A 128 -4.26 8.05 14.04
N HIS A 129 -5.13 7.72 14.98
CA HIS A 129 -5.31 6.39 15.54
C HIS A 129 -6.18 5.45 14.67
N VAL A 130 -5.85 5.34 13.38
CA VAL A 130 -6.56 4.45 12.44
C VAL A 130 -6.31 2.98 12.85
N PRO A 131 -7.37 2.15 13.01
CA PRO A 131 -7.23 0.74 13.33
C PRO A 131 -6.46 -0.04 12.26
N ALA A 132 -5.62 -0.99 12.70
CA ALA A 132 -4.80 -1.79 11.80
C ALA A 132 -5.60 -2.57 10.75
N ASP A 133 -6.81 -3.00 11.08
CA ASP A 133 -7.69 -3.73 10.14
C ASP A 133 -8.16 -2.82 9.00
N ASP A 134 -8.46 -1.55 9.26
CA ASP A 134 -8.79 -0.58 8.21
C ASP A 134 -7.57 -0.29 7.33
N ILE A 135 -6.37 -0.22 7.91
CA ILE A 135 -5.12 -0.08 7.15
C ILE A 135 -4.89 -1.31 6.26
N LYS A 136 -5.05 -2.52 6.80
CA LYS A 136 -4.93 -3.76 6.02
C LYS A 136 -5.93 -3.80 4.87
N ARG A 137 -7.18 -3.41 5.13
CA ARG A 137 -8.22 -3.32 4.11
C ARG A 137 -7.86 -2.31 3.01
N LEU A 138 -7.38 -1.11 3.38
CA LEU A 138 -6.87 -0.12 2.43
C LEU A 138 -5.78 -0.70 1.52
N LEU A 139 -4.81 -1.42 2.10
CA LEU A 139 -3.70 -2.03 1.36
C LEU A 139 -4.14 -3.17 0.44
N GLN A 140 -5.22 -3.88 0.77
CA GLN A 140 -5.81 -4.94 -0.05
C GLN A 140 -6.64 -4.37 -1.20
N GLU A 141 -7.54 -3.44 -0.91
CA GLU A 141 -8.48 -2.84 -1.87
C GLU A 141 -7.78 -1.86 -2.83
N LYS A 142 -6.70 -1.21 -2.37
CA LYS A 142 -5.92 -0.22 -3.13
C LYS A 142 -6.78 0.85 -3.81
N PRO A 143 -7.69 1.49 -3.10
CA PRO A 143 -8.53 2.53 -3.68
C PRO A 143 -7.68 3.73 -4.11
N ASN A 144 -8.19 4.52 -5.04
CA ASN A 144 -7.53 5.75 -5.49
C ASN A 144 -7.78 6.91 -4.50
N VAL A 145 -7.17 6.81 -3.33
CA VAL A 145 -7.20 7.82 -2.26
C VAL A 145 -5.77 8.17 -1.84
N ALA A 146 -5.59 9.32 -1.20
CA ALA A 146 -4.30 9.70 -0.63
C ALA A 146 -4.04 9.00 0.71
N GLY A 147 -5.09 8.74 1.50
CA GLY A 147 -4.94 8.12 2.80
C GLY A 147 -6.21 7.95 3.60
N LEU A 148 -6.02 7.55 4.87
CA LEU A 148 -7.05 7.43 5.89
C LEU A 148 -6.76 8.35 7.07
N SER A 149 -7.79 8.80 7.76
CA SER A 149 -7.67 9.57 9.00
C SER A 149 -8.72 9.17 10.03
N VAL A 150 -8.30 9.16 11.29
CA VAL A 150 -9.15 9.32 12.45
C VAL A 150 -8.81 10.69 13.05
N PRO A 151 -9.58 11.74 12.74
CA PRO A 151 -9.29 13.08 13.24
C PRO A 151 -9.48 13.14 14.75
N GLN A 152 -8.75 14.04 15.40
CA GLN A 152 -8.71 14.16 16.84
C GLN A 152 -8.15 12.89 17.52
N MET A 153 -8.62 12.57 18.74
CA MET A 153 -8.17 11.43 19.54
C MET A 153 -9.37 10.82 20.31
N PRO A 154 -10.31 10.15 19.61
CA PRO A 154 -11.46 9.56 20.28
C PRO A 154 -11.04 8.48 21.27
N VAL A 155 -11.64 8.46 22.46
CA VAL A 155 -11.38 7.43 23.45
C VAL A 155 -11.82 6.07 22.92
N GLY A 156 -10.98 5.05 23.12
CA GLY A 156 -11.23 3.68 22.65
C GLY A 156 -10.72 3.39 21.24
N THR A 157 -10.11 4.37 20.54
CA THR A 157 -9.28 4.08 19.38
C THR A 157 -7.98 3.37 19.82
N PRO A 158 -7.32 2.59 18.93
CA PRO A 158 -6.08 1.89 19.27
C PRO A 158 -5.02 2.83 19.87
N GLY A 159 -4.52 2.55 21.07
CA GLY A 159 -3.58 3.39 21.81
C GLY A 159 -4.23 4.54 22.60
N MET A 160 -5.57 4.63 22.59
CA MET A 160 -6.36 5.59 23.37
C MET A 160 -7.42 4.88 24.22
N GLU A 161 -7.15 3.65 24.65
CA GLU A 161 -8.04 2.87 25.49
C GLU A 161 -8.05 3.46 26.90
N MET A 162 -9.25 3.75 27.42
CA MET A 162 -9.49 4.24 28.78
C MET A 162 -10.56 3.40 29.48
N GLY A 163 -10.14 2.25 30.02
CA GLY A 163 -11.06 1.29 30.63
C GLY A 163 -12.08 0.77 29.61
N ASN A 164 -13.36 0.74 29.97
CA ASN A 164 -14.44 0.24 29.11
C ASN A 164 -15.11 1.35 28.26
N ARG A 165 -14.67 2.59 28.39
CA ARG A 165 -15.25 3.70 27.65
C ARG A 165 -14.78 3.69 26.19
N LYS A 166 -15.74 3.80 25.26
CA LYS A 166 -15.48 3.99 23.84
C LYS A 166 -16.39 5.08 23.28
N ASP A 167 -15.78 6.12 22.75
CA ASP A 167 -16.50 7.14 22.00
C ASP A 167 -16.77 6.63 20.58
N PRO A 168 -17.90 7.00 19.94
CA PRO A 168 -18.11 6.67 18.54
C PRO A 168 -17.12 7.45 17.68
N PHE A 169 -16.53 6.80 16.67
CA PHE A 169 -15.65 7.47 15.74
C PHE A 169 -15.81 6.94 14.31
N SER A 170 -15.30 7.68 13.36
CA SER A 170 -15.25 7.26 11.96
C SER A 170 -13.82 7.33 11.45
N VAL A 171 -13.49 6.36 10.59
CA VAL A 171 -12.31 6.42 9.75
C VAL A 171 -12.73 7.08 8.44
N PHE A 172 -12.05 8.15 8.06
CA PHE A 172 -12.30 8.86 6.81
C PHE A 172 -11.19 8.52 5.80
N SER A 173 -11.55 8.38 4.54
CA SER A 173 -10.61 8.43 3.43
C SER A 173 -10.57 9.83 2.84
N PHE A 174 -9.42 10.25 2.33
CA PHE A 174 -9.25 11.52 1.62
C PHE A 174 -8.40 11.31 0.36
N ASP A 175 -8.68 12.09 -0.67
CA ASP A 175 -7.96 12.04 -1.93
C ASP A 175 -6.98 13.23 -2.10
N HIS A 176 -6.22 13.24 -3.19
CA HIS A 176 -5.28 14.31 -3.51
C HIS A 176 -5.93 15.67 -3.84
N LYS A 177 -7.27 15.72 -3.88
CA LYS A 177 -8.06 16.93 -4.08
C LYS A 177 -8.81 17.35 -2.81
N ASN A 178 -8.48 16.72 -1.68
CA ASN A 178 -9.12 16.90 -0.38
C ASN A 178 -10.60 16.52 -0.35
N SER A 179 -11.07 15.67 -1.27
CA SER A 179 -12.40 15.07 -1.14
C SER A 179 -12.37 14.04 -0.02
N VAL A 180 -13.36 14.08 0.86
CA VAL A 180 -13.44 13.26 2.07
C VAL A 180 -14.66 12.34 1.98
N ALA A 181 -14.47 11.06 2.33
CA ALA A 181 -15.54 10.09 2.44
C ALA A 181 -15.38 9.23 3.72
N VAL A 182 -16.48 8.68 4.22
CA VAL A 182 -16.42 7.73 5.33
C VAL A 182 -15.93 6.39 4.81
N PHE A 183 -14.81 5.91 5.36
CA PHE A 183 -14.23 4.60 5.06
C PHE A 183 -14.81 3.52 5.98
N ASN A 184 -14.91 3.80 7.30
CA ASN A 184 -15.49 2.90 8.28
C ASN A 184 -16.12 3.67 9.44
N LYS A 185 -17.02 3.03 10.20
CA LYS A 185 -17.67 3.60 11.38
C LYS A 185 -17.56 2.64 12.56
N TYR A 186 -17.23 3.19 13.71
CA TYR A 186 -17.15 2.49 14.99
C TYR A 186 -18.18 3.12 15.94
N PRO A 187 -19.25 2.40 16.30
CA PRO A 187 -20.22 2.89 17.27
C PRO A 187 -19.63 2.91 18.68
N SER A 188 -20.23 3.69 19.57
CA SER A 188 -20.00 3.57 21.02
C SER A 188 -20.40 2.18 21.51
N SER A 189 -19.69 1.63 22.47
CA SER A 189 -20.04 0.39 23.17
C SER A 189 -20.24 0.64 24.65
#